data_338cde5e82825eec21c5417a7f78190f
#
_entry.id   338cde5e82825eec21c5417a7f78190f
#
_cell.length_a   1.000
_cell.length_b   1.000
_cell.length_c   1.000
_cell.angle_alpha   90.00
_cell.angle_beta   90.00
_cell.angle_gamma   90.00
#
_symmetry.space_group_name_H-M   'P 1'
#
loop_
_entity.id
_entity.type
_entity.pdbx_description
1 polymer ?
#
loop_
_entity_poly.entity_id
_entity_poly.type
_entity_poly.pdbx_seq_one_letter_code
_entity_poly.pdbx_strand_id
1 'polypeptide(L)'
;MRTTRAMAAAATAVAALSLAAPAAVARDGIPVGPSNIVVLPHVIARGGQITITVDNCPRGGTATSDAFRPTHLSTVRGSNTAKGTATVNRNARPGSHSVTVTCDSRTLTNPTAFTVIGGVQGGLGGSSSTGATPTDMAIGGGLIAVALVGGGVFWMRRRAEKRI
;
A
#
# COMPACT_ATOMS: atom_id res chain seq x y z
N MET A 1 -26.47 14.27 98.07
CA MET A 1 -25.14 13.60 98.04
C MET A 1 -25.24 12.34 97.17
N ARG A 2 -24.48 12.14 96.27
CA ARG A 2 -24.20 11.07 95.36
C ARG A 2 -24.50 11.42 93.90
N THR A 3 -23.46 11.83 93.27
CA THR A 3 -23.29 12.04 91.85
C THR A 3 -23.12 10.74 91.14
N THR A 4 -24.01 10.36 90.26
CA THR A 4 -23.85 9.22 89.33
C THR A 4 -23.37 9.76 87.98
N ARG A 5 -22.14 9.43 87.65
CA ARG A 5 -21.49 9.70 86.34
C ARG A 5 -22.04 8.70 85.36
N ALA A 6 -22.72 9.16 84.32
CA ALA A 6 -23.07 8.38 83.15
C ALA A 6 -21.88 8.39 82.22
N MET A 7 -21.31 7.19 81.94
CA MET A 7 -20.30 6.96 80.88
C MET A 7 -21.03 6.74 79.57
N ALA A 8 -20.83 7.66 78.65
CA ALA A 8 -21.25 7.49 77.27
C ALA A 8 -20.18 6.60 76.53
N ALA A 9 -20.61 5.45 76.14
CA ALA A 9 -19.78 4.56 75.23
C ALA A 9 -19.99 5.03 73.81
N ALA A 10 -18.94 5.58 73.21
CA ALA A 10 -18.89 5.90 71.80
C ALA A 10 -18.53 4.59 70.99
N ALA A 11 -19.50 4.07 70.29
CA ALA A 11 -19.28 2.97 69.33
C ALA A 11 -18.75 3.52 68.01
N THR A 12 -17.47 3.29 67.73
CA THR A 12 -16.85 3.58 66.44
C THR A 12 -17.19 2.46 65.46
N ALA A 13 -18.08 2.77 64.51
CA ALA A 13 -18.38 1.91 63.38
C ALA A 13 -17.23 2.02 62.35
N VAL A 14 -16.39 1.00 62.23
CA VAL A 14 -15.39 0.87 61.17
C VAL A 14 -16.10 0.36 59.91
N ALA A 15 -16.38 1.25 58.98
CA ALA A 15 -16.87 0.87 57.65
C ALA A 15 -15.67 0.28 56.84
N ALA A 16 -15.65 -1.03 56.69
CA ALA A 16 -14.74 -1.72 55.80
C ALA A 16 -15.18 -1.50 54.34
N LEU A 17 -14.55 -0.54 53.63
CA LEU A 17 -14.67 -0.42 52.19
C LEU A 17 -13.93 -1.61 51.58
N SER A 18 -14.66 -2.64 51.19
CA SER A 18 -14.18 -3.71 50.33
C SER A 18 -13.95 -3.13 48.93
N LEU A 19 -12.72 -2.81 48.58
CA LEU A 19 -12.28 -2.54 47.23
C LEU A 19 -12.46 -3.83 46.42
N ALA A 20 -13.59 -3.95 45.74
CA ALA A 20 -13.75 -4.95 44.70
C ALA A 20 -12.80 -4.58 43.54
N ALA A 21 -11.59 -5.13 43.56
CA ALA A 21 -10.70 -5.08 42.40
C ALA A 21 -11.41 -5.77 41.21
N PRO A 22 -11.53 -5.10 40.06
CA PRO A 22 -12.05 -5.79 38.89
C PRO A 22 -11.13 -6.98 38.61
N ALA A 23 -11.69 -8.21 38.64
CA ALA A 23 -10.97 -9.38 38.19
C ALA A 23 -10.55 -9.14 36.75
N ALA A 24 -9.26 -8.88 36.55
CA ALA A 24 -8.67 -8.92 35.23
C ALA A 24 -8.86 -10.36 34.73
N VAL A 25 -9.89 -10.60 33.93
CA VAL A 25 -10.03 -11.84 33.19
C VAL A 25 -8.83 -11.90 32.26
N ALA A 26 -7.80 -12.64 32.69
CA ALA A 26 -6.78 -13.12 31.78
C ALA A 26 -7.54 -13.84 30.68
N ARG A 27 -7.56 -13.24 29.49
CA ARG A 27 -8.06 -13.92 28.30
C ARG A 27 -7.05 -15.01 27.96
N ASP A 28 -7.27 -16.17 28.60
CA ASP A 28 -6.56 -17.38 28.23
C ASP A 28 -6.81 -17.61 26.75
N GLY A 29 -5.76 -17.36 25.94
CA GLY A 29 -5.51 -18.06 24.71
C GLY A 29 -6.67 -18.15 23.71
N ILE A 30 -7.43 -17.06 23.47
CA ILE A 30 -8.16 -17.00 22.20
C ILE A 30 -7.08 -16.99 21.12
N PRO A 31 -6.97 -18.06 20.29
CA PRO A 31 -5.96 -18.09 19.26
C PRO A 31 -6.15 -16.82 18.42
N VAL A 32 -5.19 -15.92 18.50
CA VAL A 32 -5.23 -14.64 17.78
C VAL A 32 -5.19 -15.02 16.31
N GLY A 33 -6.27 -14.73 15.57
CA GLY A 33 -6.32 -14.94 14.13
C GLY A 33 -5.33 -14.01 13.40
N PRO A 34 -5.19 -14.19 12.09
CA PRO A 34 -4.34 -13.31 11.29
C PRO A 34 -4.72 -11.84 11.52
N SER A 35 -3.73 -10.98 11.54
CA SER A 35 -3.92 -9.55 11.73
C SER A 35 -2.97 -8.77 10.82
N ASN A 36 -3.26 -7.49 10.59
CA ASN A 36 -2.38 -6.56 9.92
C ASN A 36 -1.83 -7.07 8.56
N ILE A 37 -2.70 -7.14 7.55
CA ILE A 37 -2.24 -7.43 6.18
C ILE A 37 -1.57 -6.20 5.61
N VAL A 38 -0.28 -6.30 5.30
CA VAL A 38 0.52 -5.27 4.63
C VAL A 38 0.93 -5.76 3.26
N VAL A 39 0.71 -4.94 2.25
CA VAL A 39 1.10 -5.21 0.86
C VAL A 39 2.05 -4.13 0.38
N LEU A 40 3.20 -4.51 -0.14
CA LEU A 40 4.20 -3.58 -0.68
C LEU A 40 4.67 -4.02 -2.08
N PRO A 41 4.77 -3.07 -3.01
CA PRO A 41 4.33 -1.67 -2.94
C PRO A 41 2.81 -1.52 -2.94
N HIS A 42 2.29 -0.43 -2.36
CA HIS A 42 0.85 -0.14 -2.36
C HIS A 42 0.29 0.25 -3.72
N VAL A 43 1.14 0.68 -4.63
CA VAL A 43 0.78 1.02 -6.01
C VAL A 43 1.68 0.23 -6.94
N ILE A 44 1.10 -0.49 -7.87
CA ILE A 44 1.83 -1.40 -8.75
C ILE A 44 1.24 -1.43 -10.16
N ALA A 45 2.09 -1.60 -11.16
CA ALA A 45 1.65 -1.83 -12.53
C ALA A 45 1.25 -3.31 -12.74
N ARG A 46 0.46 -3.55 -13.76
CA ARG A 46 0.13 -4.91 -14.21
C ARG A 46 1.40 -5.72 -14.49
N GLY A 47 1.43 -6.96 -14.07
CA GLY A 47 2.60 -7.84 -14.20
C GLY A 47 3.70 -7.59 -13.17
N GLY A 48 3.57 -6.57 -12.32
CA GLY A 48 4.51 -6.29 -11.24
C GLY A 48 4.39 -7.29 -10.08
N GLN A 49 5.40 -7.32 -9.21
CA GLN A 49 5.43 -8.17 -8.03
C GLN A 49 5.11 -7.37 -6.78
N ILE A 50 4.26 -7.94 -5.94
CA ILE A 50 3.92 -7.41 -4.60
C ILE A 50 4.37 -8.40 -3.53
N THR A 51 4.80 -7.87 -2.42
CA THR A 51 5.08 -8.63 -1.21
C THR A 51 3.93 -8.47 -0.24
N ILE A 52 3.40 -9.58 0.25
CA ILE A 52 2.31 -9.64 1.21
C ILE A 52 2.88 -10.12 2.53
N THR A 53 2.61 -9.39 3.60
CA THR A 53 3.00 -9.73 4.96
C THR A 53 1.76 -9.74 5.82
N VAL A 54 1.64 -10.73 6.72
CA VAL A 54 0.53 -10.86 7.65
C VAL A 54 1.05 -11.29 9.01
N ASP A 55 0.56 -10.64 10.06
CA ASP A 55 0.92 -10.96 11.43
C ASP A 55 -0.01 -12.03 12.02
N ASN A 56 0.45 -12.71 13.08
CA ASN A 56 -0.25 -13.80 13.76
C ASN A 56 -0.65 -14.98 12.84
N CYS A 57 0.27 -15.33 11.94
CA CYS A 57 0.14 -16.45 11.02
C CYS A 57 1.36 -17.42 11.16
N PRO A 58 1.54 -18.07 12.31
CA PRO A 58 2.78 -18.79 12.67
C PRO A 58 3.04 -20.03 11.81
N ARG A 59 2.04 -20.58 11.15
CA ARG A 59 2.17 -21.74 10.26
C ARG A 59 2.14 -21.36 8.78
N GLY A 60 2.14 -20.07 8.49
CA GLY A 60 1.93 -19.61 7.12
C GLY A 60 0.46 -19.64 6.72
N GLY A 61 0.20 -19.35 5.47
CA GLY A 61 -1.18 -19.27 4.97
C GLY A 61 -1.24 -19.11 3.47
N THR A 62 -2.40 -18.72 2.99
CA THR A 62 -2.64 -18.44 1.58
C THR A 62 -3.28 -17.07 1.42
N ALA A 63 -2.69 -16.26 0.56
CA ALA A 63 -3.24 -14.97 0.14
C ALA A 63 -3.98 -15.12 -1.19
N THR A 64 -5.15 -14.51 -1.30
CA THR A 64 -6.00 -14.51 -2.50
C THR A 64 -6.46 -13.09 -2.84
N SER A 65 -6.61 -12.82 -4.12
CA SER A 65 -7.14 -11.57 -4.66
C SER A 65 -7.68 -11.85 -6.08
N ASP A 66 -8.52 -10.96 -6.59
CA ASP A 66 -8.94 -10.95 -7.99
C ASP A 66 -7.82 -10.50 -8.95
N ALA A 67 -6.80 -9.80 -8.42
CA ALA A 67 -5.70 -9.25 -9.20
C ALA A 67 -4.47 -10.17 -9.30
N PHE A 68 -4.39 -11.27 -8.56
CA PHE A 68 -3.31 -12.25 -8.64
C PHE A 68 -3.78 -13.67 -8.31
N ARG A 69 -2.98 -14.67 -8.67
CA ARG A 69 -3.28 -16.07 -8.34
C ARG A 69 -3.05 -16.36 -6.86
N PRO A 70 -3.79 -17.31 -6.26
CA PRO A 70 -3.56 -17.73 -4.88
C PRO A 70 -2.07 -17.97 -4.62
N THR A 71 -1.55 -17.33 -3.58
CA THR A 71 -0.11 -17.30 -3.27
C THR A 71 0.12 -17.82 -1.86
N HIS A 72 1.06 -18.74 -1.70
CA HIS A 72 1.43 -19.28 -0.40
C HIS A 72 2.29 -18.27 0.37
N LEU A 73 1.98 -18.11 1.67
CA LEU A 73 2.73 -17.30 2.60
C LEU A 73 3.52 -18.22 3.52
N SER A 74 4.84 -18.05 3.53
CA SER A 74 5.75 -18.81 4.41
C SER A 74 6.05 -18.03 5.68
N THR A 75 6.22 -18.73 6.79
CA THR A 75 6.56 -18.12 8.07
C THR A 75 7.96 -17.51 8.05
N VAL A 76 8.10 -16.36 8.67
CA VAL A 76 9.41 -15.73 8.91
C VAL A 76 10.00 -16.31 10.18
N ARG A 77 11.22 -16.85 10.10
CA ARG A 77 11.90 -17.49 11.24
C ARG A 77 11.94 -16.56 12.45
N GLY A 78 11.52 -17.08 13.61
CA GLY A 78 11.54 -16.35 14.87
C GLY A 78 10.42 -15.35 15.06
N SER A 79 9.39 -15.33 14.18
CA SER A 79 8.23 -14.46 14.31
C SER A 79 6.92 -15.21 14.03
N ASN A 80 5.81 -14.62 14.45
CA ASN A 80 4.46 -15.09 14.11
C ASN A 80 3.95 -14.49 12.79
N THR A 81 4.87 -13.94 11.99
CA THR A 81 4.55 -13.26 10.73
C THR A 81 4.77 -14.22 9.56
N ALA A 82 3.87 -14.20 8.60
CA ALA A 82 4.03 -14.89 7.33
C ALA A 82 4.21 -13.90 6.18
N LYS A 83 5.01 -14.26 5.19
CA LYS A 83 5.36 -13.44 4.04
C LYS A 83 5.32 -14.26 2.75
N GLY A 84 4.86 -13.64 1.68
CA GLY A 84 4.88 -14.21 0.33
C GLY A 84 4.97 -13.14 -0.74
N THR A 85 5.30 -13.56 -1.95
CA THR A 85 5.38 -12.67 -3.12
C THR A 85 4.38 -13.14 -4.16
N ALA A 86 3.53 -12.24 -4.64
CA ALA A 86 2.57 -12.49 -5.69
C ALA A 86 2.87 -11.62 -6.93
N THR A 87 2.57 -12.15 -8.11
CA THR A 87 2.65 -11.39 -9.36
C THR A 87 1.25 -10.95 -9.77
N VAL A 88 1.05 -9.66 -9.94
CA VAL A 88 -0.21 -9.07 -10.39
C VAL A 88 -0.48 -9.51 -11.84
N ASN A 89 -1.69 -9.97 -12.10
CA ASN A 89 -2.09 -10.40 -13.43
C ASN A 89 -1.96 -9.27 -14.46
N ARG A 90 -1.54 -9.60 -15.65
CA ARG A 90 -1.42 -8.61 -16.76
C ARG A 90 -2.77 -8.05 -17.19
N ASN A 91 -3.84 -8.77 -16.94
CA ASN A 91 -5.22 -8.38 -17.22
C ASN A 91 -5.96 -7.84 -15.98
N ALA A 92 -5.26 -7.62 -14.85
CA ALA A 92 -5.87 -7.04 -13.67
C ALA A 92 -6.50 -5.67 -14.01
N ARG A 93 -7.67 -5.39 -13.46
CA ARG A 93 -8.34 -4.10 -13.66
C ARG A 93 -7.57 -3.00 -12.93
N PRO A 94 -7.44 -1.79 -13.51
CA PRO A 94 -6.92 -0.65 -12.76
C PRO A 94 -7.87 -0.31 -11.61
N GLY A 95 -7.30 0.08 -10.47
CA GLY A 95 -8.06 0.44 -9.28
C GLY A 95 -7.59 -0.27 -8.03
N SER A 96 -8.33 -0.09 -6.95
CA SER A 96 -8.05 -0.69 -5.65
C SER A 96 -8.47 -2.15 -5.62
N HIS A 97 -7.63 -3.00 -5.03
CA HIS A 97 -7.85 -4.43 -4.90
C HIS A 97 -7.77 -4.88 -3.45
N SER A 98 -8.63 -5.83 -3.10
CA SER A 98 -8.62 -6.48 -1.80
C SER A 98 -7.63 -7.64 -1.77
N VAL A 99 -7.12 -7.93 -0.58
CA VAL A 99 -6.36 -9.15 -0.28
C VAL A 99 -7.01 -9.87 0.89
N THR A 100 -7.34 -11.12 0.68
CA THR A 100 -7.83 -12.02 1.73
C THR A 100 -6.75 -13.02 2.06
N VAL A 101 -6.40 -13.12 3.34
CA VAL A 101 -5.42 -14.09 3.84
C VAL A 101 -6.12 -15.09 4.73
N THR A 102 -5.85 -16.36 4.49
CA THR A 102 -6.34 -17.49 5.30
C THR A 102 -5.15 -18.13 6.03
N CYS A 103 -5.18 -18.11 7.36
CA CYS A 103 -4.21 -18.75 8.24
C CYS A 103 -4.96 -19.69 9.19
N ASP A 104 -4.61 -20.97 9.24
CA ASP A 104 -5.21 -21.95 10.17
C ASP A 104 -6.76 -21.91 10.18
N SER A 105 -7.38 -21.89 9.02
CA SER A 105 -8.85 -21.83 8.85
C SER A 105 -9.50 -20.52 9.27
N ARG A 106 -8.72 -19.50 9.59
CA ARG A 106 -9.19 -18.14 9.88
C ARG A 106 -8.83 -17.22 8.74
N THR A 107 -9.77 -16.36 8.38
CA THR A 107 -9.61 -15.41 7.27
C THR A 107 -9.57 -13.98 7.78
N LEU A 108 -8.72 -13.17 7.16
CA LEU A 108 -8.69 -11.72 7.29
C LEU A 108 -8.70 -11.10 5.89
N THR A 109 -9.49 -10.06 5.70
CA THR A 109 -9.53 -9.32 4.44
C THR A 109 -9.15 -7.86 4.65
N ASN A 110 -8.23 -7.38 3.83
CA ASN A 110 -7.96 -5.95 3.68
C ASN A 110 -8.62 -5.49 2.37
N PRO A 111 -9.68 -4.68 2.39
CA PRO A 111 -10.47 -4.32 1.20
C PRO A 111 -9.74 -3.38 0.24
N THR A 112 -8.74 -2.65 0.71
CA THR A 112 -7.96 -1.67 -0.07
C THR A 112 -6.47 -1.90 0.11
N ALA A 113 -6.03 -3.15 -0.09
CA ALA A 113 -4.67 -3.58 0.22
C ALA A 113 -3.62 -2.96 -0.72
N PHE A 114 -3.95 -2.78 -2.00
CA PHE A 114 -3.08 -2.15 -3.00
C PHE A 114 -3.88 -1.64 -4.20
N THR A 115 -3.25 -0.78 -4.99
CA THR A 115 -3.84 -0.20 -6.20
C THR A 115 -3.06 -0.63 -7.43
N VAL A 116 -3.76 -1.18 -8.41
CA VAL A 116 -3.20 -1.47 -9.73
C VAL A 116 -3.35 -0.24 -10.62
N ILE A 117 -2.25 0.29 -11.10
CA ILE A 117 -2.28 1.32 -12.13
C ILE A 117 -2.44 0.67 -13.50
N GLY A 118 -3.34 1.24 -14.30
CA GLY A 118 -3.44 0.90 -15.71
C GLY A 118 -2.07 1.14 -16.33
N GLY A 119 -1.56 0.19 -17.12
CA GLY A 119 -0.45 0.50 -18.01
C GLY A 119 -0.88 1.73 -18.80
N VAL A 120 -0.19 2.85 -18.61
CA VAL A 120 -0.20 3.87 -19.64
C VAL A 120 0.27 3.13 -20.88
N GLN A 121 -0.58 3.00 -21.88
CA GLN A 121 -0.08 2.70 -23.21
C GLN A 121 0.80 3.90 -23.56
N GLY A 122 2.04 3.83 -23.01
CA GLY A 122 3.03 4.85 -23.20
C GLY A 122 3.29 4.95 -24.66
N GLY A 123 2.90 6.07 -25.24
CA GLY A 123 3.39 6.50 -26.50
C GLY A 123 3.04 5.61 -27.69
N LEU A 124 1.75 5.40 -27.98
CA LEU A 124 1.34 5.30 -29.37
C LEU A 124 1.45 6.67 -30.10
N GLY A 125 2.16 7.61 -29.48
CA GLY A 125 2.47 8.92 -30.03
C GLY A 125 3.74 8.94 -30.90
N GLY A 126 4.21 7.82 -31.39
CA GLY A 126 5.43 7.85 -32.19
C GLY A 126 5.59 6.77 -33.25
N SER A 127 4.81 5.70 -33.19
CA SER A 127 4.89 4.65 -34.21
C SER A 127 3.59 3.86 -34.28
N SER A 128 2.45 4.54 -34.39
CA SER A 128 1.29 3.89 -34.97
C SER A 128 1.62 3.61 -36.44
N SER A 129 1.25 2.44 -36.89
CA SER A 129 1.33 2.00 -38.29
C SER A 129 0.55 2.88 -39.29
N THR A 130 -0.12 3.90 -38.84
CA THR A 130 -0.60 5.04 -39.59
C THR A 130 0.48 6.11 -39.48
N GLY A 131 1.26 6.29 -40.55
CA GLY A 131 2.34 7.29 -40.63
C GLY A 131 1.96 8.65 -40.10
N ALA A 132 2.95 9.52 -39.91
CA ALA A 132 2.80 10.88 -39.40
C ALA A 132 1.59 11.56 -40.06
N THR A 133 0.73 12.15 -39.24
CA THR A 133 -0.40 12.88 -39.77
C THR A 133 0.07 14.07 -40.58
N PRO A 134 -0.73 14.57 -41.55
CA PRO A 134 -0.37 15.78 -42.31
C PRO A 134 0.02 16.97 -41.42
N THR A 135 -0.57 17.03 -40.22
CA THR A 135 -0.26 18.06 -39.21
C THR A 135 1.11 17.86 -38.60
N ASP A 136 1.52 16.60 -38.28
CA ASP A 136 2.84 16.29 -37.74
C ASP A 136 3.95 16.57 -38.76
N MET A 137 3.69 16.28 -40.05
CA MET A 137 4.60 16.64 -41.14
C MET A 137 4.72 18.14 -41.32
N ALA A 138 3.62 18.89 -41.18
CA ALA A 138 3.64 20.35 -41.32
C ALA A 138 4.49 20.99 -40.20
N ILE A 139 4.37 20.52 -38.96
CA ILE A 139 5.16 21.05 -37.83
C ILE A 139 6.62 20.64 -37.97
N GLY A 140 6.91 19.38 -38.21
CA GLY A 140 8.28 18.88 -38.37
C GLY A 140 8.99 19.48 -39.59
N GLY A 141 8.33 19.50 -40.74
CA GLY A 141 8.86 20.06 -41.97
C GLY A 141 9.08 21.57 -41.88
N GLY A 142 8.17 22.30 -41.23
CA GLY A 142 8.31 23.74 -41.02
C GLY A 142 9.53 24.12 -40.20
N LEU A 143 9.84 23.39 -39.11
CA LEU A 143 11.01 23.64 -38.27
C LEU A 143 12.33 23.39 -39.00
N ILE A 144 12.39 22.38 -39.85
CA ILE A 144 13.60 22.07 -40.65
C ILE A 144 13.81 23.15 -41.69
N ALA A 145 12.77 23.61 -42.36
CA ALA A 145 12.85 24.69 -43.38
C ALA A 145 13.40 25.99 -42.76
N VAL A 146 12.87 26.39 -41.58
CA VAL A 146 13.31 27.61 -40.90
C VAL A 146 14.80 27.47 -40.44
N ALA A 147 15.22 26.31 -40.02
CA ALA A 147 16.61 26.07 -39.60
C ALA A 147 17.60 26.15 -40.80
N LEU A 148 17.20 25.64 -41.96
CA LEU A 148 18.06 25.69 -43.15
C LEU A 148 18.17 27.09 -43.71
N VAL A 149 17.05 27.83 -43.80
CA VAL A 149 17.05 29.22 -44.30
C VAL A 149 17.79 30.13 -43.33
N GLY A 150 17.50 30.03 -42.01
CA GLY A 150 18.15 30.83 -40.98
C GLY A 150 19.65 30.56 -40.88
N GLY A 151 20.03 29.30 -40.91
CA GLY A 151 21.44 28.86 -40.89
C GLY A 151 22.20 29.31 -42.13
N GLY A 152 21.56 29.21 -43.32
CA GLY A 152 22.15 29.63 -44.60
C GLY A 152 22.42 31.13 -44.64
N VAL A 153 21.45 31.94 -44.22
CA VAL A 153 21.57 33.42 -44.18
C VAL A 153 22.65 33.84 -43.15
N PHE A 154 22.66 33.17 -41.99
CA PHE A 154 23.69 33.45 -40.95
C PHE A 154 25.13 33.14 -41.49
N TRP A 155 25.25 32.01 -42.17
CA TRP A 155 26.57 31.60 -42.70
C TRP A 155 27.02 32.53 -43.83
N MET A 156 26.13 32.98 -44.71
CA MET A 156 26.46 33.96 -45.77
C MET A 156 26.90 35.32 -45.19
N ARG A 157 26.19 35.83 -44.17
CA ARG A 157 26.59 37.07 -43.47
C ARG A 157 27.96 36.95 -42.85
N ARG A 158 28.25 35.87 -42.18
CA ARG A 158 29.54 35.65 -41.55
C ARG A 158 30.72 35.50 -42.55
N ARG A 159 30.39 35.04 -43.77
CA ARG A 159 31.39 35.01 -44.88
C ARG A 159 31.66 36.40 -45.47
N ALA A 160 30.64 37.25 -45.52
CA ALA A 160 30.79 38.61 -46.02
C ALA A 160 31.67 39.46 -45.09
N GLU A 161 31.55 39.32 -43.77
CA GLU A 161 32.35 40.00 -42.79
C GLU A 161 33.87 39.64 -42.79
N LYS A 162 34.20 38.45 -43.27
CA LYS A 162 35.59 37.98 -43.38
C LYS A 162 36.30 38.40 -44.65
N ARG A 163 35.65 39.16 -45.53
CA ARG A 163 36.20 39.62 -46.82
C ARG A 163 36.51 41.12 -46.84
N ILE A 164 36.45 41.79 -45.69
CA ILE A 164 36.88 43.19 -45.56
C ILE A 164 38.26 43.26 -44.87
#